data_8496a4e52944363bf50bb15bbe03b2a3
#
_entry.id   8496a4e52944363bf50bb15bbe03b2a3
#
_cell.length_a   1.000
_cell.length_b   1.000
_cell.length_c   1.000
_cell.angle_alpha   90.00
_cell.angle_beta   90.00
_cell.angle_gamma   90.00
#
_symmetry.space_group_name_H-M   'P 1'
#
loop_
_entity.id
_entity.type
_entity.pdbx_description
1 polymer ?
#
loop_
_entity_poly.entity_id
_entity_poly.type
_entity_poly.pdbx_seq_one_letter_code
_entity_poly.pdbx_strand_id
1 'polypeptide(L)'
;MSVEVINVTRTFRGAPAVRGLSVSVPSGAVTGLVGPNGAGKTTLLLMLAALLRPDTGTIRVNGLDPVAQPREVHRVVGWMPDSFGTWDSLTCTEILQTFAVAQGVETREAAGRAAQMLAVVHLEDMAAAPARVLSRGQKQRLGLARALIHYPSVLLLDEPAAGMDPRSRADLRQLLRSLADGGVTVLISSHVLGELEEMIDGAVFVSRGQALRTGEEAEAPARTAAPYGLGQGSGTSSSSPDVAGSALHGTAPAEPSAGSASEGASPGQPGLPAIGVPPVPTVVPVRPTSVRTVWRMRILPGEDSHAAMRAWSQGDRTPLKEEDPESFRLTVPDQAAACAILGEAVRAGVKVVSFAPVTGLLEETYLSMEEERR
;
A
#
# COMPACT_ATOMS: atom_id res chain seq x y z
N MET A 1 -0.67 12.02 1.87
CA MET A 1 -0.94 10.68 2.42
C MET A 1 -2.42 10.40 2.30
N SER A 2 -2.80 9.17 1.91
CA SER A 2 -4.20 8.79 1.77
C SER A 2 -4.71 8.05 3.02
N VAL A 3 -3.83 7.27 3.68
CA VAL A 3 -4.15 6.61 4.95
C VAL A 3 -3.08 6.95 5.97
N GLU A 4 -3.51 7.34 7.16
CA GLU A 4 -2.64 7.63 8.30
C GLU A 4 -3.18 6.92 9.54
N VAL A 5 -2.31 6.19 10.21
CA VAL A 5 -2.61 5.44 11.44
C VAL A 5 -1.54 5.82 12.46
N ILE A 6 -1.95 6.30 13.64
CA ILE A 6 -1.04 6.78 14.67
C ILE A 6 -1.36 6.09 15.99
N ASN A 7 -0.42 5.28 16.47
CA ASN A 7 -0.44 4.60 17.77
C ASN A 7 -1.75 3.85 18.06
N VAL A 8 -2.28 3.14 17.05
CA VAL A 8 -3.57 2.46 17.15
C VAL A 8 -3.44 1.13 17.88
N THR A 9 -4.35 0.89 18.83
CA THR A 9 -4.45 -0.37 19.56
C THR A 9 -5.86 -0.93 19.43
N ARG A 10 -5.96 -2.27 19.30
CA ARG A 10 -7.22 -2.99 19.34
C ARG A 10 -7.06 -4.34 20.05
N THR A 11 -7.88 -4.59 21.05
CA THR A 11 -7.85 -5.77 21.91
C THR A 11 -9.15 -6.56 21.81
N PHE A 12 -9.06 -7.87 21.71
CA PHE A 12 -10.22 -8.78 21.77
C PHE A 12 -10.07 -9.74 22.95
N ARG A 13 -11.04 -9.74 23.85
CA ARG A 13 -11.06 -10.64 25.03
C ARG A 13 -9.75 -10.64 25.82
N GLY A 14 -9.13 -9.47 25.98
CA GLY A 14 -7.87 -9.30 26.68
C GLY A 14 -6.60 -9.59 25.87
N ALA A 15 -6.72 -10.11 24.65
CA ALA A 15 -5.60 -10.32 23.74
C ALA A 15 -5.50 -9.17 22.71
N PRO A 16 -4.41 -8.39 22.68
CA PRO A 16 -4.26 -7.32 21.72
C PRO A 16 -3.95 -7.88 20.32
N ALA A 17 -4.84 -7.59 19.36
CA ALA A 17 -4.65 -7.92 17.96
C ALA A 17 -3.81 -6.85 17.22
N VAL A 18 -3.92 -5.58 17.64
CA VAL A 18 -3.11 -4.46 17.18
C VAL A 18 -2.58 -3.71 18.39
N ARG A 19 -1.28 -3.35 18.41
CA ARG A 19 -0.57 -2.82 19.59
C ARG A 19 0.23 -1.58 19.23
N GLY A 20 -0.34 -0.40 19.41
CA GLY A 20 0.37 0.85 19.15
C GLY A 20 0.89 0.97 17.71
N LEU A 21 0.15 0.41 16.76
CA LEU A 21 0.55 0.38 15.36
C LEU A 21 0.45 1.78 14.75
N SER A 22 1.53 2.20 14.08
CA SER A 22 1.55 3.43 13.30
C SER A 22 1.98 3.08 11.88
N VAL A 23 1.27 3.63 10.88
CA VAL A 23 1.56 3.43 9.46
C VAL A 23 1.00 4.57 8.62
N SER A 24 1.69 4.87 7.53
CA SER A 24 1.30 5.88 6.56
C SER A 24 1.34 5.28 5.16
N VAL A 25 0.25 5.44 4.40
CA VAL A 25 0.12 4.91 3.02
C VAL A 25 0.08 6.08 2.05
N PRO A 26 0.98 6.13 1.05
CA PRO A 26 0.99 7.18 0.04
C PRO A 26 -0.25 7.09 -0.86
N SER A 27 -0.70 8.26 -1.37
CA SER A 27 -1.81 8.34 -2.29
C SER A 27 -1.43 7.78 -3.67
N GLY A 28 -2.35 7.09 -4.34
CA GLY A 28 -2.17 6.60 -5.71
C GLY A 28 -1.10 5.51 -5.84
N ALA A 29 -0.86 4.74 -4.78
CA ALA A 29 0.10 3.64 -4.77
C ALA A 29 -0.57 2.33 -4.34
N VAL A 30 0.00 1.22 -4.77
CA VAL A 30 -0.35 -0.13 -4.28
C VAL A 30 0.61 -0.48 -3.14
N THR A 31 0.09 -0.53 -1.92
CA THR A 31 0.89 -0.85 -0.72
C THR A 31 0.53 -2.23 -0.19
N GLY A 32 1.52 -3.07 0.06
CA GLY A 32 1.36 -4.39 0.68
C GLY A 32 1.34 -4.30 2.21
N LEU A 33 0.38 -4.96 2.83
CA LEU A 33 0.34 -5.19 4.28
C LEU A 33 0.75 -6.65 4.55
N VAL A 34 2.00 -6.84 4.91
CA VAL A 34 2.70 -8.11 4.94
C VAL A 34 2.84 -8.63 6.36
N GLY A 35 2.61 -9.92 6.56
CA GLY A 35 2.82 -10.55 7.87
C GLY A 35 2.10 -11.88 8.00
N PRO A 36 2.45 -12.69 9.01
CA PRO A 36 1.84 -14.00 9.23
C PRO A 36 0.36 -13.89 9.59
N ASN A 37 -0.31 -15.03 9.57
CA ASN A 37 -1.69 -15.13 10.06
C ASN A 37 -1.75 -14.74 11.54
N GLY A 38 -2.75 -13.94 11.91
CA GLY A 38 -2.87 -13.40 13.27
C GLY A 38 -2.00 -12.18 13.58
N ALA A 39 -1.23 -11.65 12.62
CA ALA A 39 -0.43 -10.45 12.81
C ALA A 39 -1.22 -9.15 13.03
N GLY A 40 -2.54 -9.16 12.79
CA GLY A 40 -3.42 -7.98 12.94
C GLY A 40 -3.82 -7.31 11.63
N LYS A 41 -3.43 -7.86 10.47
CA LYS A 41 -3.72 -7.27 9.14
C LYS A 41 -5.21 -7.01 8.92
N THR A 42 -6.04 -8.05 8.98
CA THR A 42 -7.51 -7.93 8.84
C THR A 42 -8.11 -6.96 9.86
N THR A 43 -7.61 -6.99 11.11
CA THR A 43 -8.08 -6.07 12.16
C THR A 43 -7.81 -4.61 11.79
N LEU A 44 -6.61 -4.32 11.27
CA LEU A 44 -6.27 -2.99 10.78
C LEU A 44 -7.17 -2.58 9.60
N LEU A 45 -7.33 -3.45 8.60
CA LEU A 45 -8.19 -3.18 7.44
C LEU A 45 -9.64 -2.90 7.84
N LEU A 46 -10.19 -3.66 8.81
CA LEU A 46 -11.54 -3.41 9.35
C LEU A 46 -11.66 -2.04 10.03
N MET A 47 -10.62 -1.59 10.74
CA MET A 47 -10.62 -0.27 11.35
C MET A 47 -10.55 0.84 10.31
N LEU A 48 -9.75 0.67 9.25
CA LEU A 48 -9.68 1.60 8.12
C LEU A 48 -11.00 1.67 7.34
N ALA A 49 -11.69 0.54 7.21
CA ALA A 49 -12.99 0.46 6.56
C ALA A 49 -14.16 0.98 7.41
N ALA A 50 -13.89 1.56 8.59
CA ALA A 50 -14.91 2.00 9.56
C ALA A 50 -15.86 0.89 10.05
N LEU A 51 -15.45 -0.39 9.96
CA LEU A 51 -16.21 -1.56 10.41
C LEU A 51 -15.84 -1.98 11.85
N LEU A 52 -14.73 -1.47 12.36
CA LEU A 52 -14.24 -1.75 13.70
C LEU A 52 -13.66 -0.47 14.31
N ARG A 53 -13.98 -0.18 15.57
CA ARG A 53 -13.40 0.97 16.28
C ARG A 53 -12.07 0.58 16.93
N PRO A 54 -11.02 1.40 16.87
CA PRO A 54 -9.83 1.24 17.68
C PRO A 54 -10.16 1.47 19.17
N ASP A 55 -9.37 0.88 20.07
CA ASP A 55 -9.46 1.16 21.51
C ASP A 55 -8.73 2.47 21.83
N THR A 56 -7.58 2.71 21.18
CA THR A 56 -6.77 3.92 21.32
C THR A 56 -6.10 4.29 19.99
N GLY A 57 -5.56 5.51 19.92
CA GLY A 57 -4.89 6.02 18.72
C GLY A 57 -5.84 6.74 17.75
N THR A 58 -5.32 7.15 16.61
CA THR A 58 -6.08 7.90 15.60
C THR A 58 -5.88 7.29 14.22
N ILE A 59 -6.94 7.35 13.40
CA ILE A 59 -6.93 6.90 12.02
C ILE A 59 -7.48 8.03 11.13
N ARG A 60 -6.85 8.22 9.97
CA ARG A 60 -7.37 9.08 8.90
C ARG A 60 -7.35 8.33 7.58
N VAL A 61 -8.45 8.37 6.84
CA VAL A 61 -8.59 7.81 5.50
C VAL A 61 -9.07 8.94 4.59
N ASN A 62 -8.22 9.38 3.68
CA ASN A 62 -8.43 10.62 2.90
C ASN A 62 -8.82 11.81 3.77
N GLY A 63 -8.18 11.96 4.95
CA GLY A 63 -8.47 13.00 5.92
C GLY A 63 -9.72 12.75 6.79
N LEU A 64 -10.55 11.76 6.47
CA LEU A 64 -11.75 11.40 7.23
C LEU A 64 -11.41 10.52 8.43
N ASP A 65 -12.15 10.69 9.51
CA ASP A 65 -12.04 9.87 10.71
C ASP A 65 -13.04 8.70 10.66
N PRO A 66 -12.58 7.42 10.61
CA PRO A 66 -13.48 6.27 10.53
C PRO A 66 -14.42 6.11 11.73
N VAL A 67 -14.06 6.68 12.89
CA VAL A 67 -14.88 6.61 14.10
C VAL A 67 -15.94 7.70 14.12
N ALA A 68 -15.57 8.91 13.73
CA ALA A 68 -16.46 10.08 13.74
C ALA A 68 -17.33 10.18 12.47
N GLN A 69 -16.79 9.73 11.33
CA GLN A 69 -17.38 9.91 9.99
C GLN A 69 -17.48 8.58 9.22
N PRO A 70 -18.08 7.51 9.78
CA PRO A 70 -18.08 6.19 9.15
C PRO A 70 -18.82 6.17 7.80
N ARG A 71 -19.89 6.95 7.64
CA ARG A 71 -20.66 7.00 6.38
C ARG A 71 -19.87 7.64 5.24
N GLU A 72 -19.11 8.69 5.55
CA GLU A 72 -18.24 9.38 4.60
C GLU A 72 -17.08 8.46 4.19
N VAL A 73 -16.50 7.72 5.16
CA VAL A 73 -15.46 6.72 4.88
C VAL A 73 -16.00 5.62 3.96
N HIS A 74 -17.20 5.09 4.20
CA HIS A 74 -17.80 4.06 3.34
C HIS A 74 -18.03 4.53 1.89
N ARG A 75 -18.18 5.84 1.65
CA ARG A 75 -18.32 6.39 0.28
C ARG A 75 -17.00 6.44 -0.48
N VAL A 76 -15.88 6.53 0.22
CA VAL A 76 -14.55 6.66 -0.39
C VAL A 76 -13.73 5.38 -0.33
N VAL A 77 -14.16 4.38 0.47
CA VAL A 77 -13.45 3.13 0.70
C VAL A 77 -14.18 1.96 0.07
N GLY A 78 -13.50 1.24 -0.82
CA GLY A 78 -13.90 -0.09 -1.27
C GLY A 78 -13.28 -1.15 -0.36
N TRP A 79 -14.09 -2.05 0.17
CA TRP A 79 -13.65 -3.11 1.06
C TRP A 79 -13.91 -4.50 0.48
N MET A 80 -12.86 -5.31 0.40
CA MET A 80 -12.92 -6.72 0.00
C MET A 80 -12.35 -7.58 1.13
N PRO A 81 -13.16 -8.36 1.87
CA PRO A 81 -12.71 -9.32 2.86
C PRO A 81 -12.15 -10.59 2.22
N ASP A 82 -11.30 -11.33 2.94
CA ASP A 82 -10.75 -12.63 2.53
C ASP A 82 -11.87 -13.64 2.18
N SER A 83 -12.89 -13.72 3.01
CA SER A 83 -14.05 -14.56 2.72
C SER A 83 -15.21 -13.71 2.22
N PHE A 84 -15.58 -13.96 0.98
CA PHE A 84 -16.73 -13.35 0.37
C PHE A 84 -18.01 -14.00 0.87
N GLY A 85 -18.55 -13.49 1.98
CA GLY A 85 -19.89 -13.83 2.43
C GLY A 85 -20.89 -13.42 1.33
N THR A 86 -21.55 -14.39 0.69
CA THR A 86 -22.49 -14.12 -0.37
C THR A 86 -23.88 -14.59 0.02
N TRP A 87 -24.88 -13.96 -0.60
CA TRP A 87 -26.20 -14.56 -0.73
C TRP A 87 -26.13 -15.59 -1.85
N ASP A 88 -25.91 -16.85 -1.50
CA ASP A 88 -25.60 -17.93 -2.44
C ASP A 88 -26.68 -18.13 -3.54
N SER A 89 -27.93 -17.74 -3.28
CA SER A 89 -29.02 -17.81 -4.23
C SER A 89 -29.12 -16.66 -5.23
N LEU A 90 -28.51 -15.52 -4.94
CA LEU A 90 -28.52 -14.36 -5.84
C LEU A 90 -27.51 -14.54 -6.97
N THR A 91 -27.85 -13.98 -8.13
CA THR A 91 -26.95 -13.88 -9.28
C THR A 91 -25.85 -12.84 -9.04
N CYS A 92 -24.76 -12.94 -9.80
CA CYS A 92 -23.68 -11.93 -9.75
C CYS A 92 -24.21 -10.52 -9.97
N THR A 93 -25.11 -10.36 -10.96
CA THR A 93 -25.75 -9.07 -11.26
C THR A 93 -26.56 -8.56 -10.09
N GLU A 94 -27.45 -9.39 -9.51
CA GLU A 94 -28.30 -8.99 -8.37
C GLU A 94 -27.49 -8.59 -7.14
N ILE A 95 -26.38 -9.31 -6.86
CA ILE A 95 -25.45 -8.95 -5.79
C ILE A 95 -24.88 -7.56 -6.04
N LEU A 96 -24.32 -7.32 -7.21
CA LEU A 96 -23.68 -6.04 -7.53
C LEU A 96 -24.69 -4.89 -7.57
N GLN A 97 -25.89 -5.09 -8.10
CA GLN A 97 -26.96 -4.09 -8.08
C GLN A 97 -27.36 -3.72 -6.65
N THR A 98 -27.51 -4.72 -5.78
CA THR A 98 -27.84 -4.50 -4.36
C THR A 98 -26.77 -3.67 -3.67
N PHE A 99 -25.48 -4.00 -3.90
CA PHE A 99 -24.38 -3.21 -3.34
C PHE A 99 -24.28 -1.82 -3.95
N ALA A 100 -24.52 -1.65 -5.26
CA ALA A 100 -24.54 -0.35 -5.91
C ALA A 100 -25.57 0.58 -5.24
N VAL A 101 -26.80 0.11 -5.07
CA VAL A 101 -27.88 0.89 -4.41
C VAL A 101 -27.53 1.18 -2.95
N ALA A 102 -26.98 0.19 -2.22
CA ALA A 102 -26.56 0.37 -0.83
C ALA A 102 -25.44 1.43 -0.68
N GLN A 103 -24.60 1.60 -1.70
CA GLN A 103 -23.55 2.61 -1.78
C GLN A 103 -24.02 3.95 -2.36
N GLY A 104 -25.32 4.09 -2.63
CA GLY A 104 -25.93 5.34 -3.09
C GLY A 104 -25.96 5.56 -4.60
N VAL A 105 -25.67 4.52 -5.40
CA VAL A 105 -25.90 4.56 -6.85
C VAL A 105 -27.39 4.52 -7.11
N GLU A 106 -27.89 5.37 -7.99
CA GLU A 106 -29.31 5.41 -8.33
C GLU A 106 -29.77 4.05 -8.91
N THR A 107 -30.96 3.60 -8.49
CA THR A 107 -31.48 2.28 -8.88
C THR A 107 -31.52 2.08 -10.40
N ARG A 108 -31.82 3.15 -11.17
CA ARG A 108 -31.84 3.10 -12.65
C ARG A 108 -30.43 2.87 -13.25
N GLU A 109 -29.36 3.25 -12.54
CA GLU A 109 -27.98 3.13 -12.99
C GLU A 109 -27.32 1.84 -12.48
N ALA A 110 -27.88 1.22 -11.43
CA ALA A 110 -27.30 0.08 -10.76
C ALA A 110 -27.06 -1.12 -11.69
N ALA A 111 -27.95 -1.36 -12.65
CA ALA A 111 -27.79 -2.45 -13.62
C ALA A 111 -26.61 -2.22 -14.57
N GLY A 112 -26.48 -1.01 -15.12
CA GLY A 112 -25.34 -0.63 -15.98
C GLY A 112 -24.02 -0.67 -15.21
N ARG A 113 -24.01 -0.22 -13.96
CA ARG A 113 -22.86 -0.26 -13.09
C ARG A 113 -22.44 -1.71 -12.77
N ALA A 114 -23.39 -2.60 -12.48
CA ALA A 114 -23.13 -4.01 -12.25
C ALA A 114 -22.51 -4.68 -13.49
N ALA A 115 -23.07 -4.44 -14.68
CA ALA A 115 -22.54 -4.97 -15.93
C ALA A 115 -21.10 -4.46 -16.19
N GLN A 116 -20.83 -3.17 -15.96
CA GLN A 116 -19.50 -2.59 -16.10
C GLN A 116 -18.49 -3.23 -15.13
N MET A 117 -18.85 -3.45 -13.88
CA MET A 117 -17.96 -4.07 -12.90
C MET A 117 -17.71 -5.56 -13.20
N LEU A 118 -18.70 -6.28 -13.71
CA LEU A 118 -18.50 -7.66 -14.19
C LEU A 118 -17.49 -7.72 -15.34
N ALA A 119 -17.56 -6.77 -16.28
CA ALA A 119 -16.61 -6.67 -17.37
C ALA A 119 -15.17 -6.38 -16.86
N VAL A 120 -15.03 -5.46 -15.91
CA VAL A 120 -13.73 -5.11 -15.30
C VAL A 120 -13.04 -6.34 -14.66
N VAL A 121 -13.81 -7.26 -14.11
CA VAL A 121 -13.27 -8.46 -13.43
C VAL A 121 -13.39 -9.74 -14.28
N HIS A 122 -13.75 -9.65 -15.56
CA HIS A 122 -13.91 -10.76 -16.49
C HIS A 122 -14.88 -11.84 -15.97
N LEU A 123 -16.10 -11.42 -15.59
CA LEU A 123 -17.20 -12.27 -15.11
C LEU A 123 -18.50 -12.04 -15.88
N GLU A 124 -18.46 -11.48 -17.10
CA GLU A 124 -19.64 -11.19 -17.93
C GLU A 124 -20.46 -12.45 -18.21
N ASP A 125 -19.78 -13.55 -18.53
CA ASP A 125 -20.41 -14.84 -18.82
C ASP A 125 -21.13 -15.45 -17.60
N MET A 126 -20.79 -14.97 -16.40
CA MET A 126 -21.37 -15.42 -15.13
C MET A 126 -22.40 -14.45 -14.55
N ALA A 127 -22.77 -13.40 -15.30
CA ALA A 127 -23.67 -12.34 -14.83
C ALA A 127 -24.99 -12.87 -14.27
N ALA A 128 -25.62 -13.85 -14.94
CA ALA A 128 -26.89 -14.49 -14.54
C ALA A 128 -26.67 -15.73 -13.65
N ALA A 129 -25.44 -16.14 -13.39
CA ALA A 129 -25.16 -17.32 -12.57
C ALA A 129 -25.33 -16.98 -11.07
N PRO A 130 -25.96 -17.85 -10.28
CA PRO A 130 -26.05 -17.67 -8.83
C PRO A 130 -24.67 -17.87 -8.18
N ALA A 131 -24.36 -17.10 -7.12
CA ALA A 131 -23.04 -17.06 -6.51
C ALA A 131 -22.57 -18.43 -5.97
N ARG A 132 -23.50 -19.36 -5.65
CA ARG A 132 -23.14 -20.70 -5.17
C ARG A 132 -22.37 -21.55 -6.19
N VAL A 133 -22.56 -21.31 -7.50
CA VAL A 133 -21.89 -22.10 -8.55
C VAL A 133 -20.52 -21.56 -8.95
N LEU A 134 -20.15 -20.38 -8.44
CA LEU A 134 -18.85 -19.77 -8.71
C LEU A 134 -17.71 -20.55 -8.05
N SER A 135 -16.61 -20.71 -8.76
CA SER A 135 -15.35 -21.17 -8.19
C SER A 135 -14.81 -20.16 -7.15
N ARG A 136 -13.83 -20.57 -6.33
CA ARG A 136 -13.21 -19.67 -5.35
C ARG A 136 -12.63 -18.42 -6.02
N GLY A 137 -11.89 -18.57 -7.12
CA GLY A 137 -11.33 -17.44 -7.86
C GLY A 137 -12.39 -16.51 -8.46
N GLN A 138 -13.50 -17.07 -8.98
CA GLN A 138 -14.63 -16.28 -9.47
C GLN A 138 -15.33 -15.52 -8.31
N LYS A 139 -15.46 -16.12 -7.13
CA LYS A 139 -15.96 -15.44 -5.93
C LYS A 139 -15.05 -14.28 -5.52
N GLN A 140 -13.72 -14.45 -5.61
CA GLN A 140 -12.77 -13.37 -5.34
C GLN A 140 -12.92 -12.22 -6.34
N ARG A 141 -13.04 -12.52 -7.64
CA ARG A 141 -13.31 -11.49 -8.66
C ARG A 141 -14.63 -10.75 -8.42
N LEU A 142 -15.70 -11.46 -8.05
CA LEU A 142 -16.97 -10.85 -7.69
C LEU A 142 -16.84 -9.96 -6.44
N GLY A 143 -16.03 -10.38 -5.45
CA GLY A 143 -15.68 -9.58 -4.27
C GLY A 143 -14.99 -8.27 -4.63
N LEU A 144 -14.06 -8.33 -5.58
CA LEU A 144 -13.37 -7.15 -6.09
C LEU A 144 -14.34 -6.23 -6.85
N ALA A 145 -15.20 -6.77 -7.72
CA ALA A 145 -16.24 -6.00 -8.41
C ALA A 145 -17.16 -5.26 -7.43
N ARG A 146 -17.55 -5.93 -6.33
CA ARG A 146 -18.32 -5.34 -5.24
C ARG A 146 -17.59 -4.19 -4.57
N ALA A 147 -16.30 -4.37 -4.28
CA ALA A 147 -15.49 -3.32 -3.65
C ALA A 147 -15.32 -2.08 -4.55
N LEU A 148 -15.35 -2.26 -5.87
CA LEU A 148 -15.19 -1.21 -6.87
C LEU A 148 -16.50 -0.52 -7.29
N ILE A 149 -17.67 -1.04 -6.88
CA ILE A 149 -18.99 -0.69 -7.43
C ILE A 149 -19.32 0.81 -7.36
N HIS A 150 -18.81 1.52 -6.37
CA HIS A 150 -19.05 2.94 -6.11
C HIS A 150 -17.87 3.86 -6.46
N TYR A 151 -16.85 3.33 -7.18
CA TYR A 151 -15.63 4.06 -7.57
C TYR A 151 -14.89 4.64 -6.38
N PRO A 152 -14.40 3.80 -5.45
CA PRO A 152 -13.70 4.27 -4.26
C PRO A 152 -12.38 4.94 -4.63
N SER A 153 -11.94 5.90 -3.82
CA SER A 153 -10.61 6.49 -3.90
C SER A 153 -9.56 5.74 -3.07
N VAL A 154 -10.01 4.89 -2.14
CA VAL A 154 -9.17 3.97 -1.35
C VAL A 154 -9.74 2.56 -1.46
N LEU A 155 -8.90 1.60 -1.82
CA LEU A 155 -9.28 0.20 -1.96
C LEU A 155 -8.53 -0.65 -0.93
N LEU A 156 -9.26 -1.32 -0.06
CA LEU A 156 -8.75 -2.19 0.99
C LEU A 156 -9.05 -3.64 0.62
N LEU A 157 -8.02 -4.46 0.44
CA LEU A 157 -8.14 -5.83 -0.04
C LEU A 157 -7.50 -6.80 0.96
N ASP A 158 -8.29 -7.73 1.49
CA ASP A 158 -7.80 -8.76 2.41
C ASP A 158 -7.64 -10.08 1.64
N GLU A 159 -6.38 -10.53 1.45
CA GLU A 159 -6.00 -11.76 0.74
C GLU A 159 -6.65 -11.93 -0.66
N PRO A 160 -6.69 -10.92 -1.54
CA PRO A 160 -7.49 -10.96 -2.77
C PRO A 160 -6.98 -11.99 -3.80
N ALA A 161 -5.71 -12.37 -3.76
CA ALA A 161 -5.11 -13.35 -4.67
C ALA A 161 -5.27 -14.80 -4.19
N ALA A 162 -5.82 -15.01 -2.97
CA ALA A 162 -5.93 -16.33 -2.36
C ALA A 162 -6.78 -17.30 -3.19
N GLY A 163 -6.16 -18.39 -3.66
CA GLY A 163 -6.85 -19.42 -4.45
C GLY A 163 -7.12 -19.04 -5.91
N MET A 164 -6.50 -17.98 -6.41
CA MET A 164 -6.51 -17.65 -7.85
C MET A 164 -5.45 -18.46 -8.60
N ASP A 165 -5.75 -18.79 -9.85
CA ASP A 165 -4.76 -19.32 -10.79
C ASP A 165 -3.78 -18.25 -11.24
N PRO A 166 -2.62 -18.61 -11.82
CA PRO A 166 -1.59 -17.64 -12.22
C PRO A 166 -2.08 -16.56 -13.20
N ARG A 167 -3.00 -16.91 -14.12
CA ARG A 167 -3.56 -15.95 -15.08
C ARG A 167 -4.46 -14.94 -14.36
N SER A 168 -5.35 -15.41 -13.50
CA SER A 168 -6.21 -14.54 -12.69
C SER A 168 -5.41 -13.59 -11.78
N ARG A 169 -4.25 -14.04 -11.26
CA ARG A 169 -3.34 -13.16 -10.49
C ARG A 169 -2.69 -12.10 -11.36
N ALA A 170 -2.31 -12.43 -12.60
CA ALA A 170 -1.77 -11.46 -13.54
C ALA A 170 -2.81 -10.38 -13.91
N ASP A 171 -4.08 -10.81 -14.17
CA ASP A 171 -5.19 -9.90 -14.44
C ASP A 171 -5.46 -8.97 -13.23
N LEU A 172 -5.47 -9.52 -12.01
CA LEU A 172 -5.60 -8.74 -10.77
C LEU A 172 -4.48 -7.70 -10.65
N ARG A 173 -3.22 -8.08 -10.87
CA ARG A 173 -2.07 -7.17 -10.82
C ARG A 173 -2.23 -6.02 -11.80
N GLN A 174 -2.60 -6.32 -13.05
CA GLN A 174 -2.80 -5.30 -14.08
C GLN A 174 -3.93 -4.32 -13.70
N LEU A 175 -5.04 -4.85 -13.16
CA LEU A 175 -6.16 -4.04 -12.70
C LEU A 175 -5.75 -3.11 -11.54
N LEU A 176 -5.07 -3.65 -10.50
CA LEU A 176 -4.62 -2.84 -9.36
C LEU A 176 -3.64 -1.75 -9.79
N ARG A 177 -2.74 -2.05 -10.74
CA ARG A 177 -1.83 -1.07 -11.31
C ARG A 177 -2.59 0.04 -12.02
N SER A 178 -3.54 -0.31 -12.91
CA SER A 178 -4.38 0.65 -13.63
C SER A 178 -5.18 1.55 -12.69
N LEU A 179 -5.71 0.99 -11.59
CA LEU A 179 -6.43 1.76 -10.57
C LEU A 179 -5.49 2.75 -9.86
N ALA A 180 -4.28 2.32 -9.49
CA ALA A 180 -3.29 3.17 -8.83
C ALA A 180 -2.80 4.30 -9.77
N ASP A 181 -2.56 3.99 -11.05
CA ASP A 181 -2.21 4.98 -12.07
C ASP A 181 -3.35 5.99 -12.28
N GLY A 182 -4.61 5.57 -12.07
CA GLY A 182 -5.80 6.42 -12.03
C GLY A 182 -5.98 7.20 -10.72
N GLY A 183 -5.05 7.09 -9.77
CA GLY A 183 -5.05 7.83 -8.51
C GLY A 183 -5.73 7.12 -7.32
N VAL A 184 -6.22 5.89 -7.49
CA VAL A 184 -6.79 5.08 -6.40
C VAL A 184 -5.65 4.58 -5.50
N THR A 185 -5.80 4.77 -4.20
CA THR A 185 -4.87 4.21 -3.22
C THR A 185 -5.27 2.79 -2.87
N VAL A 186 -4.37 1.83 -3.02
CA VAL A 186 -4.65 0.41 -2.74
C VAL A 186 -3.82 -0.07 -1.56
N LEU A 187 -4.48 -0.66 -0.58
CA LEU A 187 -3.83 -1.39 0.52
C LEU A 187 -4.27 -2.86 0.44
N ILE A 188 -3.31 -3.73 0.17
CA ILE A 188 -3.53 -5.17 -0.05
C ILE A 188 -2.84 -5.99 1.02
N SER A 189 -3.56 -6.85 1.74
CA SER A 189 -2.95 -7.80 2.65
C SER A 189 -2.62 -9.12 1.94
N SER A 190 -1.51 -9.74 2.30
CA SER A 190 -1.22 -11.14 2.01
C SER A 190 -0.23 -11.71 3.01
N HIS A 191 -0.24 -13.04 3.12
CA HIS A 191 0.77 -13.82 3.81
C HIS A 191 1.75 -14.50 2.84
N VAL A 192 1.49 -14.42 1.52
CA VAL A 192 2.34 -14.98 0.46
C VAL A 192 3.15 -13.85 -0.17
N LEU A 193 4.39 -13.70 0.27
CA LEU A 193 5.27 -12.58 -0.08
C LEU A 193 5.55 -12.50 -1.58
N GLY A 194 5.88 -13.64 -2.21
CA GLY A 194 6.19 -13.69 -3.65
C GLY A 194 5.03 -13.27 -4.55
N GLU A 195 3.77 -13.43 -4.11
CA GLU A 195 2.61 -12.97 -4.88
C GLU A 195 2.44 -11.45 -4.82
N LEU A 196 2.79 -10.85 -3.68
CA LEU A 196 2.69 -9.39 -3.49
C LEU A 196 3.79 -8.63 -4.22
N GLU A 197 5.01 -9.17 -4.24
CA GLU A 197 6.19 -8.47 -4.73
C GLU A 197 6.04 -7.92 -6.15
N GLU A 198 5.30 -8.64 -6.97
CA GLU A 198 4.99 -8.22 -8.34
C GLU A 198 3.87 -7.16 -8.44
N MET A 199 3.05 -7.00 -7.40
CA MET A 199 1.85 -6.16 -7.43
C MET A 199 2.05 -4.79 -6.79
N ILE A 200 2.97 -4.65 -5.80
CA ILE A 200 3.05 -3.50 -4.90
C ILE A 200 4.19 -2.54 -5.23
N ASP A 201 4.03 -1.29 -4.84
CA ASP A 201 5.06 -0.26 -4.90
C ASP A 201 5.89 -0.20 -3.61
N GLY A 202 5.28 -0.57 -2.49
CA GLY A 202 5.90 -0.61 -1.19
C GLY A 202 5.17 -1.52 -0.22
N ALA A 203 5.82 -1.88 0.89
CA ALA A 203 5.27 -2.78 1.89
C ALA A 203 5.32 -2.20 3.30
N VAL A 204 4.32 -2.57 4.10
CA VAL A 204 4.28 -2.41 5.55
C VAL A 204 4.31 -3.80 6.17
N PHE A 205 5.35 -4.08 6.93
CA PHE A 205 5.50 -5.35 7.61
C PHE A 205 4.83 -5.30 8.99
N VAL A 206 3.99 -6.27 9.28
CA VAL A 206 3.26 -6.37 10.55
C VAL A 206 3.54 -7.70 11.22
N SER A 207 3.96 -7.66 12.48
CA SER A 207 4.16 -8.85 13.32
C SER A 207 3.61 -8.61 14.72
N ARG A 208 2.86 -9.57 15.25
CA ARG A 208 2.28 -9.52 16.60
C ARG A 208 1.53 -8.22 16.94
N GLY A 209 0.83 -7.67 15.94
CA GLY A 209 0.04 -6.45 16.07
C GLY A 209 0.82 -5.13 15.99
N GLN A 210 2.09 -5.16 15.63
CA GLN A 210 2.95 -3.99 15.49
C GLN A 210 3.53 -3.90 14.08
N ALA A 211 3.73 -2.68 13.57
CA ALA A 211 4.51 -2.46 12.37
C ALA A 211 6.00 -2.65 12.69
N LEU A 212 6.70 -3.40 11.82
CA LEU A 212 8.14 -3.56 11.90
C LEU A 212 8.81 -2.33 11.27
N ARG A 213 9.93 -1.90 11.86
CA ARG A 213 10.77 -0.80 11.33
C ARG A 213 11.98 -1.41 10.65
N THR A 214 12.40 -0.87 9.52
CA THR A 214 13.70 -1.15 8.93
C THR A 214 14.77 -0.35 9.65
N GLY A 215 15.91 -0.98 9.98
CA GLY A 215 17.02 -0.33 10.68
C GLY A 215 17.69 0.84 9.92
N GLU A 216 17.33 1.08 8.65
CA GLU A 216 17.87 2.16 7.81
C GLU A 216 17.17 3.52 7.95
N GLU A 217 16.19 3.68 8.84
CA GLU A 217 15.58 5.02 9.08
C GLU A 217 16.50 6.01 9.85
N ALA A 218 17.78 5.67 10.08
CA ALA A 218 18.66 6.53 10.85
C ALA A 218 19.17 7.78 10.08
N GLU A 219 19.09 7.86 8.75
CA GLU A 219 19.51 9.08 8.01
C GLU A 219 18.86 9.18 6.62
N ALA A 220 17.62 9.59 6.56
CA ALA A 220 17.13 10.27 5.36
C ALA A 220 17.57 11.74 5.46
N PRO A 221 18.42 12.25 4.54
CA PRO A 221 18.74 13.66 4.53
C PRO A 221 17.45 14.45 4.34
N ALA A 222 17.19 15.38 5.25
CA ALA A 222 16.12 16.34 5.14
C ALA A 222 16.20 16.98 3.74
N ARG A 223 15.23 16.66 2.89
CA ARG A 223 15.05 17.41 1.64
C ARG A 223 14.67 18.82 2.03
N THR A 224 15.65 19.69 2.14
CA THR A 224 15.46 21.13 2.14
C THR A 224 14.70 21.47 0.87
N ALA A 225 13.44 21.81 1.04
CA ALA A 225 12.67 22.47 0.00
C ALA A 225 13.43 23.75 -0.37
N ALA A 226 14.05 23.75 -1.52
CA ALA A 226 14.62 24.96 -2.08
C ALA A 226 13.46 25.94 -2.31
N PRO A 227 13.55 27.17 -1.80
CA PRO A 227 12.53 28.17 -2.12
C PRO A 227 12.59 28.49 -3.61
N TYR A 228 11.47 28.43 -4.26
CA TYR A 228 11.32 28.92 -5.63
C TYR A 228 11.78 30.38 -5.69
N GLY A 229 12.98 30.61 -6.20
CA GLY A 229 13.49 31.90 -6.50
C GLY A 229 12.72 32.51 -7.67
N LEU A 230 11.92 33.51 -7.38
CA LEU A 230 11.40 34.45 -8.37
C LEU A 230 12.59 35.19 -8.95
N GLY A 231 12.98 34.85 -10.19
CA GLY A 231 13.95 35.57 -10.96
C GLY A 231 13.43 36.97 -11.26
N GLN A 232 14.04 37.97 -10.68
CA GLN A 232 13.93 39.36 -11.12
C GLN A 232 14.69 39.51 -12.42
N GLY A 233 13.97 39.65 -13.53
CA GLY A 233 14.49 40.14 -14.77
C GLY A 233 14.33 41.66 -14.86
N SER A 234 15.41 42.37 -14.77
CA SER A 234 15.54 43.79 -15.03
C SER A 234 15.45 44.11 -16.52
N GLY A 235 14.74 45.14 -16.87
CA GLY A 235 15.07 45.81 -18.16
C GLY A 235 13.93 46.44 -18.94
N THR A 236 13.80 47.75 -18.75
CA THR A 236 13.59 48.86 -19.70
C THR A 236 12.20 49.08 -20.32
N SER A 237 11.61 50.18 -19.85
CA SER A 237 11.02 51.34 -20.54
C SER A 237 10.29 51.15 -21.86
N SER A 238 8.99 51.55 -21.93
CA SER A 238 8.55 52.77 -22.63
C SER A 238 7.02 52.90 -22.69
N SER A 239 6.59 54.09 -22.29
CA SER A 239 5.49 54.91 -22.81
C SER A 239 4.03 54.37 -22.79
N SER A 240 3.25 55.06 -21.97
CA SER A 240 1.80 55.32 -22.12
C SER A 240 1.45 56.03 -23.45
N PRO A 241 0.16 56.18 -23.86
CA PRO A 241 -0.81 56.98 -23.11
C PRO A 241 -2.30 56.50 -23.19
N ASP A 242 -3.07 57.05 -22.21
CA ASP A 242 -4.44 57.49 -22.17
C ASP A 242 -5.50 56.98 -23.17
N VAL A 243 -6.70 56.65 -22.66
CA VAL A 243 -7.97 57.39 -22.82
C VAL A 243 -9.07 56.83 -21.91
N ALA A 244 -9.55 57.66 -21.07
CA ALA A 244 -10.86 58.05 -20.58
C ALA A 244 -12.12 57.18 -20.83
N GLY A 245 -12.95 57.09 -19.81
CA GLY A 245 -14.37 57.20 -20.00
C GLY A 245 -15.29 56.45 -19.06
N SER A 246 -15.84 57.16 -18.10
CA SER A 246 -17.24 57.25 -17.67
C SER A 246 -17.87 56.04 -16.94
N ALA A 247 -18.07 56.11 -15.64
CA ALA A 247 -19.16 56.64 -14.82
C ALA A 247 -20.55 55.99 -15.04
N LEU A 248 -21.10 55.41 -13.97
CA LEU A 248 -22.32 55.80 -13.27
C LEU A 248 -22.80 54.72 -12.28
N HIS A 249 -22.86 55.13 -11.04
CA HIS A 249 -23.93 55.14 -10.03
C HIS A 249 -24.65 53.85 -9.64
N GLY A 250 -24.69 53.64 -8.32
CA GLY A 250 -25.86 53.20 -7.63
C GLY A 250 -25.61 52.53 -6.26
N THR A 251 -25.51 53.39 -5.26
CA THR A 251 -26.11 53.34 -3.90
C THR A 251 -26.05 52.11 -3.05
N ALA A 252 -25.35 52.24 -1.91
CA ALA A 252 -25.58 51.57 -0.65
C ALA A 252 -26.84 52.09 0.05
N PRO A 253 -27.39 51.41 1.08
CA PRO A 253 -27.18 51.93 2.42
C PRO A 253 -26.94 50.87 3.53
N ALA A 254 -26.07 51.30 4.44
CA ALA A 254 -26.22 51.53 5.88
C ALA A 254 -26.23 50.33 6.83
N GLU A 255 -25.17 50.31 7.61
CA GLU A 255 -25.09 49.70 8.96
C GLU A 255 -26.04 50.40 9.97
N PRO A 256 -26.27 49.73 11.11
CA PRO A 256 -25.94 50.45 12.34
C PRO A 256 -25.09 49.65 13.34
N SER A 257 -24.26 50.43 13.90
CA SER A 257 -23.34 50.45 15.01
C SER A 257 -23.72 49.76 16.34
N ALA A 258 -22.65 49.26 16.98
CA ALA A 258 -22.21 49.51 18.37
C ALA A 258 -22.81 48.71 19.51
N GLY A 259 -21.91 48.04 20.23
CA GLY A 259 -22.11 47.52 21.59
C GLY A 259 -20.80 46.99 22.17
N SER A 260 -20.08 47.87 22.84
CA SER A 260 -18.89 47.58 23.66
C SER A 260 -19.27 46.86 24.95
N ALA A 261 -18.52 45.80 25.36
CA ALA A 261 -18.24 45.48 26.76
C ALA A 261 -17.13 44.41 26.89
N SER A 262 -16.02 44.84 27.43
CA SER A 262 -15.25 44.44 28.61
C SER A 262 -14.66 43.04 28.68
N GLU A 263 -13.35 43.08 28.76
CA GLU A 263 -12.36 42.24 29.44
C GLU A 263 -12.88 41.14 30.36
N GLY A 264 -12.41 39.93 30.14
CA GLY A 264 -12.43 38.81 31.07
C GLY A 264 -11.24 37.91 30.79
N ALA A 265 -10.13 38.18 31.47
CA ALA A 265 -8.95 37.32 31.48
C ALA A 265 -9.30 35.95 32.08
N SER A 266 -9.16 34.86 31.31
CA SER A 266 -9.15 33.49 31.81
C SER A 266 -7.72 33.06 32.13
N PRO A 267 -7.51 32.39 33.31
CA PRO A 267 -6.18 31.98 33.72
C PRO A 267 -5.64 30.84 32.84
N GLY A 268 -4.35 30.95 32.53
CA GLY A 268 -3.62 30.00 31.70
C GLY A 268 -3.72 28.56 32.21
N GLN A 269 -4.14 27.68 31.34
CA GLN A 269 -3.95 26.24 31.52
C GLN A 269 -2.45 25.92 31.38
N PRO A 270 -1.87 25.09 32.28
CA PRO A 270 -0.50 24.64 32.13
C PRO A 270 -0.40 23.79 30.88
N GLY A 271 0.51 24.16 29.96
CA GLY A 271 0.79 23.43 28.75
C GLY A 271 1.19 21.97 29.08
N LEU A 272 0.43 21.03 28.59
CA LEU A 272 0.83 19.63 28.57
C LEU A 272 2.17 19.52 27.83
N PRO A 273 3.14 18.75 28.36
CA PRO A 273 4.39 18.52 27.65
C PRO A 273 4.09 17.91 26.27
N ALA A 274 4.70 18.45 25.24
CA ALA A 274 4.64 17.89 23.90
C ALA A 274 5.17 16.46 23.97
N ILE A 275 4.24 15.49 23.98
CA ILE A 275 4.59 14.09 23.82
C ILE A 275 5.12 13.99 22.39
N GLY A 276 6.43 13.80 22.25
CA GLY A 276 7.06 13.57 20.95
C GLY A 276 6.31 12.43 20.27
N VAL A 277 5.61 12.74 19.18
CA VAL A 277 4.96 11.72 18.33
C VAL A 277 6.09 10.85 17.80
N PRO A 278 6.13 9.54 18.09
CA PRO A 278 7.15 8.67 17.53
C PRO A 278 7.07 8.73 16.00
N PRO A 279 8.19 8.70 15.28
CA PRO A 279 8.17 8.73 13.83
C PRO A 279 7.28 7.60 13.29
N VAL A 280 6.38 7.95 12.38
CA VAL A 280 5.47 6.99 11.75
C VAL A 280 6.29 6.10 10.84
N PRO A 281 6.21 4.76 10.93
CA PRO A 281 6.93 3.88 10.02
C PRO A 281 6.55 4.19 8.58
N THR A 282 7.55 4.48 7.77
CA THR A 282 7.37 4.76 6.35
C THR A 282 7.17 3.45 5.59
N VAL A 283 6.34 3.47 4.56
CA VAL A 283 6.20 2.34 3.64
C VAL A 283 7.55 2.05 3.00
N VAL A 284 8.03 0.82 3.13
CA VAL A 284 9.29 0.38 2.50
C VAL A 284 9.06 0.25 1.00
N PRO A 285 9.75 1.01 0.13
CA PRO A 285 9.59 0.86 -1.30
C PRO A 285 10.10 -0.51 -1.76
N VAL A 286 9.29 -1.22 -2.53
CA VAL A 286 9.64 -2.55 -3.11
C VAL A 286 10.37 -2.41 -4.43
N ARG A 287 10.30 -1.23 -5.05
CA ARG A 287 11.07 -0.92 -6.27
C ARG A 287 12.23 0.00 -5.92
N PRO A 288 13.43 -0.54 -5.69
CA PRO A 288 14.61 0.30 -5.47
C PRO A 288 15.02 0.99 -6.78
N THR A 289 15.38 2.26 -6.68
CA THR A 289 15.90 3.07 -7.79
C THR A 289 17.30 2.65 -8.24
N SER A 290 17.96 1.74 -7.53
CA SER A 290 19.22 1.09 -7.95
C SER A 290 19.37 -0.25 -7.24
N VAL A 291 19.12 -1.34 -7.94
CA VAL A 291 19.02 -2.67 -7.35
C VAL A 291 20.37 -3.36 -7.39
N ARG A 292 20.93 -3.62 -6.22
CA ARG A 292 21.76 -4.81 -6.07
C ARG A 292 20.82 -5.99 -5.87
N THR A 293 20.67 -6.85 -6.87
CA THR A 293 19.83 -8.03 -6.80
C THR A 293 20.60 -9.13 -6.08
N VAL A 294 19.99 -9.74 -5.08
CA VAL A 294 20.56 -10.92 -4.41
C VAL A 294 20.26 -12.15 -5.27
N TRP A 295 21.28 -12.94 -5.55
CA TRP A 295 21.19 -14.17 -6.33
C TRP A 295 21.60 -15.37 -5.48
N ARG A 296 20.88 -16.46 -5.62
CA ARG A 296 21.22 -17.73 -4.98
C ARG A 296 21.86 -18.68 -5.99
N MET A 297 23.06 -19.16 -5.66
CA MET A 297 23.76 -20.19 -6.40
C MET A 297 23.69 -21.49 -5.62
N ARG A 298 23.14 -22.55 -6.24
CA ARG A 298 23.20 -23.92 -5.69
C ARG A 298 24.20 -24.74 -6.49
N ILE A 299 25.04 -25.49 -5.78
CA ILE A 299 26.05 -26.35 -6.37
C ILE A 299 25.69 -27.81 -6.17
N LEU A 300 26.24 -28.70 -7.01
CA LEU A 300 26.13 -30.14 -6.81
C LEU A 300 26.84 -30.55 -5.51
N PRO A 301 26.22 -31.46 -4.71
CA PRO A 301 26.88 -32.00 -3.54
C PRO A 301 28.14 -32.79 -3.95
N GLY A 302 29.19 -32.68 -3.17
CA GLY A 302 30.45 -33.43 -3.34
C GLY A 302 31.69 -32.59 -3.09
N GLU A 303 32.76 -33.25 -2.60
CA GLU A 303 34.02 -32.58 -2.19
C GLU A 303 34.66 -31.74 -3.30
N ASP A 304 34.60 -32.21 -4.56
CA ASP A 304 35.16 -31.50 -5.71
C ASP A 304 34.44 -30.16 -5.97
N SER A 305 33.10 -30.16 -5.86
CA SER A 305 32.29 -28.95 -6.05
C SER A 305 32.55 -27.91 -4.93
N HIS A 306 32.67 -28.39 -3.69
CA HIS A 306 32.99 -27.53 -2.55
C HIS A 306 34.45 -27.02 -2.60
N ALA A 307 35.41 -27.83 -3.09
CA ALA A 307 36.79 -27.39 -3.27
C ALA A 307 36.87 -26.30 -4.36
N ALA A 308 36.20 -26.52 -5.52
CA ALA A 308 36.12 -25.54 -6.59
C ALA A 308 35.44 -24.24 -6.15
N MET A 309 34.35 -24.32 -5.36
CA MET A 309 33.65 -23.18 -4.83
C MET A 309 34.51 -22.38 -3.84
N ARG A 310 35.20 -23.04 -2.92
CA ARG A 310 36.14 -22.39 -2.00
C ARG A 310 37.30 -21.71 -2.74
N ALA A 311 37.88 -22.36 -3.75
CA ALA A 311 38.95 -21.77 -4.54
C ALA A 311 38.47 -20.54 -5.33
N TRP A 312 37.26 -20.60 -5.88
CA TRP A 312 36.66 -19.48 -6.60
C TRP A 312 36.30 -18.31 -5.67
N SER A 313 35.80 -18.57 -4.44
CA SER A 313 35.38 -17.56 -3.47
C SER A 313 36.53 -16.83 -2.76
N GLN A 314 37.75 -17.37 -2.78
CA GLN A 314 38.95 -16.75 -2.18
C GLN A 314 39.53 -15.59 -2.99
N GLY A 315 39.02 -15.29 -4.20
CA GLY A 315 39.35 -14.08 -4.96
C GLY A 315 38.69 -12.85 -4.35
N ASP A 316 39.33 -11.66 -4.52
CA ASP A 316 38.87 -10.35 -4.03
C ASP A 316 37.56 -9.93 -4.74
N ARG A 317 36.43 -10.57 -4.43
CA ARG A 317 35.17 -10.46 -5.18
C ARG A 317 33.97 -10.39 -4.27
N THR A 318 32.84 -10.01 -4.84
CA THR A 318 31.51 -9.81 -4.28
C THR A 318 31.26 -10.63 -3.01
N PRO A 319 30.75 -10.05 -1.92
CA PRO A 319 30.53 -10.77 -0.68
C PRO A 319 29.62 -11.97 -0.93
N LEU A 320 30.21 -13.16 -0.79
CA LEU A 320 29.56 -14.43 -0.87
C LEU A 320 29.14 -14.84 0.55
N LYS A 321 27.85 -15.03 0.77
CA LYS A 321 27.33 -15.55 2.05
C LYS A 321 26.90 -17.01 1.86
N GLU A 322 27.52 -17.93 2.60
CA GLU A 322 27.11 -19.33 2.64
C GLU A 322 25.85 -19.45 3.50
N GLU A 323 24.77 -20.02 2.94
CA GLU A 323 23.52 -20.29 3.65
C GLU A 323 23.49 -21.72 4.19
N ASP A 324 23.91 -22.66 3.33
CA ASP A 324 24.12 -24.06 3.66
C ASP A 324 25.28 -24.60 2.80
N PRO A 325 25.80 -25.80 3.03
CA PRO A 325 26.95 -26.33 2.28
C PRO A 325 26.84 -26.33 0.77
N GLU A 326 25.62 -26.32 0.24
CA GLU A 326 25.32 -26.38 -1.20
C GLU A 326 24.69 -25.10 -1.75
N SER A 327 24.44 -24.08 -0.91
CA SER A 327 23.70 -22.87 -1.26
C SER A 327 24.44 -21.62 -0.83
N PHE A 328 24.69 -20.74 -1.78
CA PHE A 328 25.46 -19.51 -1.62
C PHE A 328 24.66 -18.33 -2.11
N ARG A 329 24.72 -17.23 -1.36
CA ARG A 329 24.07 -15.97 -1.68
C ARG A 329 25.09 -14.95 -2.17
N LEU A 330 24.76 -14.28 -3.29
CA LEU A 330 25.60 -13.28 -3.92
C LEU A 330 24.80 -12.00 -4.17
N THR A 331 25.36 -10.84 -3.84
CA THR A 331 24.77 -9.55 -4.15
C THR A 331 25.35 -9.03 -5.46
N VAL A 332 24.52 -8.83 -6.47
CA VAL A 332 24.94 -8.50 -7.85
C VAL A 332 24.24 -7.21 -8.29
N PRO A 333 24.94 -6.29 -8.97
CA PRO A 333 24.35 -5.00 -9.35
C PRO A 333 23.23 -5.13 -10.41
N ASP A 334 23.33 -6.09 -11.31
CA ASP A 334 22.35 -6.30 -12.39
C ASP A 334 22.43 -7.72 -12.96
N GLN A 335 21.52 -8.03 -13.88
CA GLN A 335 21.45 -9.34 -14.54
C GLN A 335 22.69 -9.63 -15.42
N ALA A 336 23.30 -8.63 -16.00
CA ALA A 336 24.49 -8.81 -16.83
C ALA A 336 25.68 -9.26 -15.97
N ALA A 337 25.88 -8.62 -14.81
CA ALA A 337 26.86 -9.00 -13.81
C ALA A 337 26.58 -10.41 -13.26
N ALA A 338 25.32 -10.79 -13.06
CA ALA A 338 24.94 -12.14 -12.65
C ALA A 338 25.35 -13.20 -13.69
N CYS A 339 25.11 -12.93 -14.98
CA CYS A 339 25.55 -13.81 -16.07
C CYS A 339 27.08 -13.94 -16.12
N ALA A 340 27.83 -12.85 -15.91
CA ALA A 340 29.29 -12.85 -15.88
C ALA A 340 29.80 -13.72 -14.72
N ILE A 341 29.24 -13.55 -13.52
CA ILE A 341 29.59 -14.32 -12.32
C ILE A 341 29.32 -15.82 -12.52
N LEU A 342 28.16 -16.17 -13.07
CA LEU A 342 27.85 -17.57 -13.41
C LEU A 342 28.91 -18.16 -14.38
N GLY A 343 29.24 -17.41 -15.43
CA GLY A 343 30.25 -17.85 -16.41
C GLY A 343 31.64 -18.02 -15.79
N GLU A 344 32.00 -17.20 -14.80
CA GLU A 344 33.27 -17.33 -14.08
C GLU A 344 33.27 -18.53 -13.13
N ALA A 345 32.20 -18.74 -12.36
CA ALA A 345 32.08 -19.89 -11.47
C ALA A 345 32.17 -21.22 -12.25
N VAL A 346 31.46 -21.32 -13.37
CA VAL A 346 31.52 -22.52 -14.25
C VAL A 346 32.93 -22.73 -14.83
N ARG A 347 33.61 -21.67 -15.28
CA ARG A 347 35.00 -21.74 -15.76
C ARG A 347 36.00 -22.15 -14.68
N ALA A 348 35.71 -21.79 -13.43
CA ALA A 348 36.50 -22.24 -12.28
C ALA A 348 36.22 -23.69 -11.83
N GLY A 349 35.34 -24.40 -12.54
CA GLY A 349 35.00 -25.80 -12.25
C GLY A 349 33.87 -25.98 -11.22
N VAL A 350 33.19 -24.90 -10.80
CA VAL A 350 32.04 -25.00 -9.91
C VAL A 350 30.87 -25.65 -10.64
N LYS A 351 30.36 -26.79 -10.14
CA LYS A 351 29.23 -27.50 -10.71
C LYS A 351 27.93 -26.88 -10.25
N VAL A 352 27.47 -25.82 -10.96
CA VAL A 352 26.28 -25.08 -10.63
C VAL A 352 25.01 -25.85 -11.01
N VAL A 353 24.11 -26.09 -10.06
CA VAL A 353 22.80 -26.72 -10.27
C VAL A 353 21.74 -25.68 -10.63
N SER A 354 21.77 -24.56 -9.95
CA SER A 354 20.88 -23.43 -10.23
C SER A 354 21.56 -22.12 -9.87
N PHE A 355 21.25 -21.08 -10.64
CA PHE A 355 21.63 -19.70 -10.34
C PHE A 355 20.47 -18.81 -10.73
N ALA A 356 19.79 -18.28 -9.74
CA ALA A 356 18.59 -17.50 -9.93
C ALA A 356 18.55 -16.31 -8.96
N PRO A 357 17.89 -15.21 -9.34
CA PRO A 357 17.61 -14.16 -8.37
C PRO A 357 16.84 -14.77 -7.21
N VAL A 358 17.20 -14.38 -5.98
CA VAL A 358 16.39 -14.70 -4.82
C VAL A 358 15.10 -13.93 -5.02
N THR A 359 14.07 -14.63 -5.45
CA THR A 359 12.71 -14.11 -5.53
C THR A 359 12.22 -14.02 -4.11
N GLY A 360 12.15 -12.78 -3.58
CA GLY A 360 11.68 -12.56 -2.24
C GLY A 360 12.43 -11.44 -1.52
N LEU A 361 12.61 -10.26 -2.17
CA LEU A 361 13.09 -9.07 -1.47
C LEU A 361 12.22 -8.80 -0.22
N LEU A 362 10.92 -9.04 -0.33
CA LEU A 362 9.99 -8.93 0.81
C LEU A 362 10.24 -10.02 1.86
N GLU A 363 10.56 -11.24 1.45
CA GLU A 363 10.83 -12.36 2.36
C GLU A 363 12.15 -12.13 3.11
N GLU A 364 13.19 -11.69 2.39
CA GLU A 364 14.47 -11.35 2.99
C GLU A 364 14.35 -10.18 3.97
N THR A 365 13.66 -9.12 3.56
CA THR A 365 13.39 -7.97 4.41
C THR A 365 12.60 -8.37 5.65
N TYR A 366 11.58 -9.21 5.50
CA TYR A 366 10.79 -9.69 6.61
C TYR A 366 11.61 -10.51 7.60
N LEU A 367 12.44 -11.45 7.12
CA LEU A 367 13.30 -12.30 7.95
C LEU A 367 14.36 -11.48 8.68
N SER A 368 15.01 -10.52 8.00
CA SER A 368 15.99 -9.63 8.65
C SER A 368 15.38 -8.81 9.78
N MET A 369 14.17 -8.29 9.58
CA MET A 369 13.44 -7.54 10.61
C MET A 369 13.00 -8.41 11.80
N GLU A 370 12.72 -9.69 11.59
CA GLU A 370 12.40 -10.63 12.69
C GLU A 370 13.67 -11.05 13.45
N GLU A 371 14.80 -11.21 12.80
CA GLU A 371 16.10 -11.52 13.44
C GLU A 371 16.58 -10.37 14.33
N GLU A 372 16.48 -9.13 13.90
CA GLU A 372 16.83 -7.93 14.70
C GLU A 372 15.96 -7.77 15.95
N ARG A 373 14.84 -8.48 16.04
CA ARG A 373 13.86 -8.39 17.12
C ARG A 373 14.02 -9.50 18.18
N ARG A 374 14.88 -10.48 17.96
CA ARG A 374 15.21 -11.54 18.90
C ARG A 374 16.40 -11.17 19.76
#